data_35aa7c4c1d694df466a6c8f641df105c
#
_entry.id   35aa7c4c1d694df466a6c8f641df105c
#
_cell.length_a   1.000
_cell.length_b   1.000
_cell.length_c   1.000
_cell.angle_alpha   90.00
_cell.angle_beta   90.00
_cell.angle_gamma   90.00
#
_symmetry.space_group_name_H-M   'P 1'
#
loop_
_entity.id
_entity.type
_entity.pdbx_description
1 polymer ?
#
loop_
_entity_poly.entity_id
_entity_poly.type
_entity_poly.pdbx_seq_one_letter_code
_entity_poly.pdbx_strand_id
1 'polypeptide(L)'
;MKFIVNSTALLRELQKLNGVISSSNTLPILDNFLFNINNNQMSIVASDLETTMMSSISVEADADGKITIPARILIDTLKTFSNQPLTFIVDTNTFGIEMSSELGNYKLAGQNADEFPKIPTLQSSSSTTMKGEVLVNAINKTLFASGNDELRPVMSGVFCELSSEQTTFVATDAHKLVKHSRTDVKSDNTVSFILPKKPLTILKNNIGDDSDVTLEYNETNALFSFGNITIICRLIDGKYPNYEAVIPKENPNKLTIATSTLLSSIKRVSIYANKTTHQIRFKVAGSELQITSEDLDFANKAEERLSCQYEGEDMEIGFNSKFVIDMLNNIGAEQISIEMSAPNRAGIILPLDGMEEGENTLMLVMPVMLINYYEKNNLNFSPYILHNCKYSTKFNSY
;
A
#
# COMPACT_ATOMS: atom_id res chain seq x y z
N MET A 1 -38.32 10.40 -10.10
CA MET A 1 -37.75 9.09 -9.72
C MET A 1 -37.88 8.92 -8.23
N LYS A 2 -38.48 7.84 -7.75
CA LYS A 2 -38.60 7.52 -6.33
C LYS A 2 -38.04 6.11 -6.09
N PHE A 3 -37.28 5.94 -5.00
CA PHE A 3 -36.77 4.62 -4.60
C PHE A 3 -36.71 4.46 -3.08
N ILE A 4 -36.79 3.22 -2.63
CA ILE A 4 -36.71 2.86 -1.21
C ILE A 4 -35.52 1.93 -1.03
N VAL A 5 -34.72 2.21 0.00
CA VAL A 5 -33.52 1.44 0.34
C VAL A 5 -33.34 1.37 1.87
N ASN A 6 -32.77 0.27 2.36
CA ASN A 6 -32.44 0.14 3.77
C ASN A 6 -31.25 1.02 4.16
N SER A 7 -31.37 1.80 5.24
CA SER A 7 -30.36 2.76 5.72
C SER A 7 -29.00 2.11 6.00
N THR A 8 -29.00 1.00 6.72
CA THR A 8 -27.76 0.28 7.11
C THR A 8 -27.08 -0.37 5.90
N ALA A 9 -27.88 -0.96 5.00
CA ALA A 9 -27.33 -1.57 3.78
C ALA A 9 -26.71 -0.51 2.86
N LEU A 10 -27.39 0.62 2.68
CA LEU A 10 -26.86 1.74 1.89
C LEU A 10 -25.57 2.31 2.52
N LEU A 11 -25.58 2.60 3.83
CA LEU A 11 -24.41 3.13 4.55
C LEU A 11 -23.19 2.22 4.36
N ARG A 12 -23.38 0.91 4.49
CA ARG A 12 -22.29 -0.08 4.33
C ARG A 12 -21.64 0.01 2.95
N GLU A 13 -22.43 0.11 1.89
CA GLU A 13 -21.88 0.23 0.53
C GLU A 13 -21.19 1.60 0.32
N LEU A 14 -21.80 2.69 0.79
CA LEU A 14 -21.18 4.02 0.69
C LEU A 14 -19.87 4.14 1.46
N GLN A 15 -19.75 3.49 2.62
CA GLN A 15 -18.50 3.48 3.40
C GLN A 15 -17.36 2.78 2.65
N LYS A 16 -17.65 1.71 1.91
CA LYS A 16 -16.66 1.03 1.06
C LYS A 16 -16.15 1.96 -0.04
N LEU A 17 -17.05 2.67 -0.73
CA LEU A 17 -16.74 3.56 -1.84
C LEU A 17 -16.08 4.88 -1.38
N ASN A 18 -16.30 5.30 -0.15
CA ASN A 18 -15.80 6.58 0.37
C ASN A 18 -14.26 6.71 0.31
N GLY A 19 -13.54 5.59 0.31
CA GLY A 19 -12.08 5.57 0.13
C GLY A 19 -11.59 6.10 -1.22
N VAL A 20 -12.46 6.14 -2.23
CA VAL A 20 -12.14 6.68 -3.55
C VAL A 20 -12.23 8.20 -3.57
N ILE A 21 -13.21 8.78 -2.85
CA ILE A 21 -13.43 10.23 -2.84
C ILE A 21 -12.22 10.93 -2.21
N SER A 22 -11.61 11.83 -2.96
CA SER A 22 -10.46 12.61 -2.51
C SER A 22 -10.92 13.79 -1.63
N SER A 23 -10.06 14.24 -0.73
CA SER A 23 -10.29 15.48 0.03
C SER A 23 -10.10 16.75 -0.80
N SER A 24 -9.53 16.63 -2.01
CA SER A 24 -9.24 17.74 -2.90
C SER A 24 -9.42 17.27 -4.35
N ASN A 25 -10.67 17.30 -4.83
CA ASN A 25 -10.99 16.95 -6.20
C ASN A 25 -10.86 18.15 -7.13
N THR A 26 -10.40 17.93 -8.35
CA THR A 26 -10.34 18.97 -9.40
C THR A 26 -11.71 19.31 -9.96
N LEU A 27 -12.63 18.36 -9.93
CA LEU A 27 -14.02 18.52 -10.37
C LEU A 27 -14.96 18.36 -9.17
N PRO A 28 -15.78 19.37 -8.83
CA PRO A 28 -16.67 19.30 -7.67
C PRO A 28 -17.67 18.13 -7.69
N ILE A 29 -18.06 17.66 -8.87
CA ILE A 29 -18.98 16.52 -9.00
C ILE A 29 -18.39 15.21 -8.46
N LEU A 30 -17.05 15.09 -8.37
CA LEU A 30 -16.35 13.94 -7.79
C LEU A 30 -16.45 13.87 -6.26
N ASP A 31 -16.97 14.90 -5.61
CA ASP A 31 -17.34 14.87 -4.19
C ASP A 31 -18.67 14.13 -3.95
N ASN A 32 -19.32 13.72 -5.03
CA ASN A 32 -20.61 13.03 -5.00
C ASN A 32 -20.46 11.55 -5.36
N PHE A 33 -21.39 10.74 -4.87
CA PHE A 33 -21.66 9.42 -5.43
C PHE A 33 -22.60 9.55 -6.61
N LEU A 34 -22.34 8.83 -7.69
CA LEU A 34 -23.29 8.62 -8.77
C LEU A 34 -24.17 7.42 -8.44
N PHE A 35 -25.46 7.63 -8.33
CA PHE A 35 -26.48 6.59 -8.22
C PHE A 35 -27.11 6.35 -9.61
N ASN A 36 -27.11 5.11 -10.05
CA ASN A 36 -27.73 4.71 -11.29
C ASN A 36 -28.66 3.51 -11.02
N ILE A 37 -29.95 3.73 -11.16
CA ILE A 37 -30.99 2.72 -10.93
C ILE A 37 -31.47 2.17 -12.26
N ASN A 38 -31.40 0.85 -12.39
CA ASN A 38 -31.92 0.13 -13.54
C ASN A 38 -32.56 -1.19 -13.06
N ASN A 39 -33.82 -1.42 -13.35
CA ASN A 39 -34.56 -2.64 -12.99
C ASN A 39 -34.43 -3.02 -11.48
N ASN A 40 -34.66 -2.08 -10.57
CA ASN A 40 -34.56 -2.25 -9.13
C ASN A 40 -33.15 -2.62 -8.62
N GLN A 41 -32.13 -2.50 -9.45
CA GLN A 41 -30.73 -2.57 -9.05
C GLN A 41 -30.14 -1.16 -9.09
N MET A 42 -29.58 -0.73 -7.97
CA MET A 42 -28.88 0.53 -7.88
C MET A 42 -27.38 0.28 -7.91
N SER A 43 -26.72 0.78 -8.94
CA SER A 43 -25.27 0.89 -8.98
C SER A 43 -24.83 2.21 -8.37
N ILE A 44 -23.91 2.15 -7.44
CA ILE A 44 -23.30 3.32 -6.79
C ILE A 44 -21.87 3.42 -7.25
N VAL A 45 -21.45 4.61 -7.71
CA VAL A 45 -20.12 4.84 -8.26
C VAL A 45 -19.45 6.00 -7.52
N ALA A 46 -18.18 5.81 -7.21
CA ALA A 46 -17.26 6.87 -6.78
C ALA A 46 -16.04 6.90 -7.69
N SER A 47 -15.55 8.09 -8.01
CA SER A 47 -14.38 8.25 -8.89
C SER A 47 -13.54 9.45 -8.46
N ASP A 48 -12.23 9.37 -8.70
CA ASP A 48 -11.30 10.50 -8.64
C ASP A 48 -10.55 10.73 -9.97
N LEU A 49 -11.06 10.15 -11.06
CA LEU A 49 -10.53 10.07 -12.42
C LEU A 49 -9.44 8.99 -12.61
N GLU A 50 -8.62 8.71 -11.62
CA GLU A 50 -7.57 7.68 -11.68
C GLU A 50 -8.06 6.33 -11.13
N THR A 51 -8.99 6.37 -10.19
CA THR A 51 -9.62 5.20 -9.56
C THR A 51 -11.13 5.37 -9.59
N THR A 52 -11.83 4.38 -10.09
CA THR A 52 -13.30 4.31 -10.05
C THR A 52 -13.70 3.03 -9.33
N MET A 53 -14.59 3.14 -8.37
CA MET A 53 -15.15 2.00 -7.64
C MET A 53 -16.64 1.98 -7.78
N MET A 54 -17.20 0.80 -8.02
CA MET A 54 -18.62 0.55 -8.17
C MET A 54 -19.05 -0.52 -7.20
N SER A 55 -20.26 -0.36 -6.67
CA SER A 55 -20.95 -1.37 -5.88
C SER A 55 -22.43 -1.40 -6.30
N SER A 56 -23.10 -2.51 -6.10
CA SER A 56 -24.51 -2.68 -6.42
C SER A 56 -25.33 -3.12 -5.23
N ILE A 57 -26.55 -2.60 -5.12
CA ILE A 57 -27.51 -2.92 -4.07
C ILE A 57 -28.92 -2.97 -4.68
N SER A 58 -29.76 -3.90 -4.20
CA SER A 58 -31.18 -3.94 -4.61
C SER A 58 -31.97 -2.84 -3.91
N VAL A 59 -32.87 -2.22 -4.65
CA VAL A 59 -33.78 -1.17 -4.17
C VAL A 59 -35.19 -1.44 -4.70
N GLU A 60 -36.21 -0.79 -4.12
CA GLU A 60 -37.54 -0.71 -4.68
C GLU A 60 -37.68 0.63 -5.37
N ALA A 61 -37.79 0.65 -6.72
CA ALA A 61 -37.83 1.88 -7.49
C ALA A 61 -39.09 1.91 -8.39
N ASP A 62 -39.67 3.13 -8.51
CA ASP A 62 -40.81 3.37 -9.41
C ASP A 62 -40.40 3.58 -10.88
N ALA A 63 -39.17 4.01 -11.09
CA ALA A 63 -38.60 4.27 -12.41
C ALA A 63 -37.09 4.20 -12.39
N ASP A 64 -36.51 3.82 -13.52
CA ASP A 64 -35.05 3.92 -13.75
C ASP A 64 -34.60 5.38 -13.80
N GLY A 65 -33.36 5.62 -13.49
CA GLY A 65 -32.80 6.98 -13.53
C GLY A 65 -31.44 7.12 -12.86
N LYS A 66 -30.87 8.31 -12.97
CA LYS A 66 -29.52 8.62 -12.46
C LYS A 66 -29.53 9.94 -11.71
N ILE A 67 -28.73 10.03 -10.67
CA ILE A 67 -28.53 11.24 -9.90
C ILE A 67 -27.15 11.20 -9.21
N THR A 68 -26.49 12.35 -9.03
CA THR A 68 -25.34 12.43 -8.12
C THR A 68 -25.74 13.03 -6.80
N ILE A 69 -25.23 12.46 -5.71
CA ILE A 69 -25.57 12.84 -4.35
C ILE A 69 -24.30 13.18 -3.55
N PRO A 70 -24.24 14.33 -2.85
CA PRO A 70 -23.07 14.71 -2.04
C PRO A 70 -22.72 13.63 -1.02
N ALA A 71 -21.51 13.06 -1.13
CA ALA A 71 -21.12 11.89 -0.38
C ALA A 71 -21.03 12.15 1.13
N ARG A 72 -20.38 13.23 1.52
CA ARG A 72 -20.08 13.52 2.93
C ARG A 72 -21.37 13.70 3.74
N ILE A 73 -22.26 14.58 3.29
CA ILE A 73 -23.50 14.85 4.03
C ILE A 73 -24.42 13.63 4.06
N LEU A 74 -24.46 12.83 2.97
CA LEU A 74 -25.24 11.60 2.92
C LEU A 74 -24.72 10.56 3.93
N ILE A 75 -23.41 10.29 3.93
CA ILE A 75 -22.79 9.34 4.88
C ILE A 75 -22.98 9.80 6.32
N ASP A 76 -22.74 11.09 6.61
CA ASP A 76 -22.84 11.61 7.97
C ASP A 76 -24.30 11.56 8.48
N THR A 77 -25.28 11.79 7.60
CA THR A 77 -26.69 11.60 7.93
C THR A 77 -27.05 10.14 8.18
N LEU A 78 -26.63 9.24 7.29
CA LEU A 78 -26.91 7.80 7.40
C LEU A 78 -26.31 7.16 8.67
N LYS A 79 -25.16 7.64 9.14
CA LYS A 79 -24.54 7.19 10.41
C LYS A 79 -25.41 7.45 11.64
N THR A 80 -26.32 8.41 11.55
CA THR A 80 -27.20 8.78 12.68
C THR A 80 -28.49 7.97 12.73
N PHE A 81 -28.80 7.22 11.66
CA PHE A 81 -30.02 6.44 11.58
C PHE A 81 -29.86 5.04 12.19
N SER A 82 -30.94 4.58 12.83
CA SER A 82 -31.15 3.15 13.06
C SER A 82 -31.44 2.42 11.77
N ASN A 83 -31.45 1.09 11.84
CA ASN A 83 -31.82 0.24 10.69
C ASN A 83 -33.31 0.46 10.31
N GLN A 84 -33.56 1.14 9.21
CA GLN A 84 -34.89 1.50 8.75
C GLN A 84 -34.93 1.66 7.22
N PRO A 85 -36.10 1.54 6.58
CA PRO A 85 -36.28 1.93 5.18
C PRO A 85 -36.20 3.46 5.05
N LEU A 86 -35.53 3.93 4.01
CA LEU A 86 -35.46 5.32 3.61
C LEU A 86 -36.08 5.48 2.23
N THR A 87 -36.96 6.47 2.07
CA THR A 87 -37.56 6.83 0.80
C THR A 87 -36.82 8.04 0.23
N PHE A 88 -36.30 7.90 -0.97
CA PHE A 88 -35.70 8.99 -1.75
C PHE A 88 -36.65 9.40 -2.88
N ILE A 89 -36.90 10.69 -3.00
CA ILE A 89 -37.64 11.32 -4.10
C ILE A 89 -36.67 12.29 -4.78
N VAL A 90 -36.44 12.07 -6.06
CA VAL A 90 -35.53 12.88 -6.88
C VAL A 90 -36.35 13.62 -7.94
N ASP A 91 -36.23 14.95 -7.92
CA ASP A 91 -36.71 15.80 -9.00
C ASP A 91 -35.64 15.85 -10.10
N THR A 92 -35.95 15.26 -11.24
CA THR A 92 -35.02 15.16 -12.38
C THR A 92 -34.76 16.50 -13.09
N ASN A 93 -35.62 17.51 -12.85
CA ASN A 93 -35.46 18.83 -13.47
C ASN A 93 -34.57 19.77 -12.62
N THR A 94 -34.73 19.70 -11.31
CA THR A 94 -33.99 20.58 -10.37
C THR A 94 -32.82 19.87 -9.68
N PHE A 95 -32.75 18.54 -9.83
CA PHE A 95 -31.82 17.65 -9.13
C PHE A 95 -31.96 17.70 -7.60
N GLY A 96 -33.07 18.24 -7.11
CA GLY A 96 -33.41 18.23 -5.69
C GLY A 96 -33.73 16.81 -5.22
N ILE A 97 -33.22 16.45 -4.04
CA ILE A 97 -33.42 15.13 -3.45
C ILE A 97 -34.11 15.33 -2.10
N GLU A 98 -35.23 14.67 -1.89
CA GLU A 98 -35.90 14.57 -0.61
C GLU A 98 -35.77 13.14 -0.08
N MET A 99 -35.14 12.99 1.08
CA MET A 99 -34.97 11.74 1.79
C MET A 99 -35.88 11.72 3.00
N SER A 100 -36.79 10.76 3.08
CA SER A 100 -37.72 10.58 4.20
C SER A 100 -37.34 9.37 5.03
N SER A 101 -37.34 9.54 6.35
CA SER A 101 -37.20 8.51 7.38
C SER A 101 -38.48 8.42 8.21
N GLU A 102 -38.50 7.51 9.19
CA GLU A 102 -39.62 7.42 10.15
C GLU A 102 -39.90 8.71 10.91
N LEU A 103 -38.88 9.51 11.19
CA LEU A 103 -38.94 10.67 12.08
C LEU A 103 -38.84 12.01 11.35
N GLY A 104 -38.44 12.06 10.09
CA GLY A 104 -38.23 13.34 9.44
C GLY A 104 -37.90 13.29 7.95
N ASN A 105 -37.85 14.49 7.37
CA ASN A 105 -37.52 14.69 5.97
C ASN A 105 -36.26 15.53 5.85
N TYR A 106 -35.40 15.16 4.93
CA TYR A 106 -34.09 15.75 4.68
C TYR A 106 -33.98 16.15 3.22
N LYS A 107 -33.54 17.35 2.93
CA LYS A 107 -33.36 17.83 1.56
C LYS A 107 -31.88 17.96 1.23
N LEU A 108 -31.50 17.42 0.08
CA LEU A 108 -30.16 17.48 -0.45
C LEU A 108 -30.22 18.08 -1.87
N ALA A 109 -29.16 18.80 -2.24
CA ALA A 109 -28.98 19.24 -3.62
C ALA A 109 -28.06 18.24 -4.33
N GLY A 110 -28.64 17.48 -5.26
CA GLY A 110 -27.90 16.64 -6.20
C GLY A 110 -27.36 17.46 -7.38
N GLN A 111 -26.73 16.78 -8.32
CA GLN A 111 -26.28 17.35 -9.58
C GLN A 111 -26.62 16.43 -10.74
N ASN A 112 -26.59 16.97 -11.95
CA ASN A 112 -26.86 16.21 -13.16
C ASN A 112 -25.87 15.05 -13.32
N ALA A 113 -26.37 13.84 -13.35
CA ALA A 113 -25.57 12.63 -13.51
C ALA A 113 -24.81 12.56 -14.85
N ASP A 114 -25.28 13.26 -15.89
CA ASP A 114 -24.62 13.29 -17.20
C ASP A 114 -23.32 14.11 -17.19
N GLU A 115 -23.12 14.94 -16.17
CA GLU A 115 -21.86 15.66 -15.94
C GLU A 115 -20.80 14.82 -15.20
N PHE A 116 -21.21 13.66 -14.65
CA PHE A 116 -20.26 12.75 -14.01
C PHE A 116 -19.34 12.12 -15.06
N PRO A 117 -18.03 12.02 -14.80
CA PRO A 117 -17.09 11.43 -15.77
C PRO A 117 -17.49 10.03 -16.19
N LYS A 118 -17.26 9.73 -17.47
CA LYS A 118 -17.54 8.39 -18.00
C LYS A 118 -16.74 7.35 -17.25
N ILE A 119 -17.42 6.28 -16.85
CA ILE A 119 -16.80 5.13 -16.20
C ILE A 119 -15.89 4.43 -17.23
N PRO A 120 -14.60 4.23 -16.94
CA PRO A 120 -13.72 3.50 -17.84
C PRO A 120 -14.23 2.07 -18.08
N THR A 121 -14.07 1.57 -19.28
CA THR A 121 -14.33 0.17 -19.64
C THR A 121 -13.06 -0.45 -20.19
N LEU A 122 -12.72 -1.67 -19.77
CA LEU A 122 -11.61 -2.40 -20.35
C LEU A 122 -12.07 -3.05 -21.67
N GLN A 123 -11.37 -2.68 -22.74
CA GLN A 123 -11.50 -3.36 -24.04
C GLN A 123 -10.24 -4.20 -24.27
N SER A 124 -10.40 -5.39 -24.87
CA SER A 124 -9.28 -6.29 -25.19
C SER A 124 -8.41 -6.62 -23.96
N SER A 125 -9.07 -6.96 -22.83
CA SER A 125 -8.40 -7.31 -21.58
C SER A 125 -7.98 -8.78 -21.55
N SER A 126 -6.88 -9.06 -20.85
CA SER A 126 -6.54 -10.38 -20.33
C SER A 126 -7.02 -10.48 -18.89
N SER A 127 -7.25 -11.69 -18.39
CA SER A 127 -7.73 -11.88 -17.02
C SER A 127 -6.96 -12.98 -16.30
N THR A 128 -6.88 -12.85 -14.97
CA THR A 128 -6.44 -13.90 -14.06
C THR A 128 -7.29 -13.86 -12.80
N THR A 129 -7.46 -15.00 -12.15
CA THR A 129 -8.24 -15.10 -10.91
C THR A 129 -7.34 -15.60 -9.79
N MET A 130 -7.51 -15.03 -8.60
CA MET A 130 -6.78 -15.44 -7.41
C MET A 130 -7.68 -15.34 -6.17
N LYS A 131 -7.30 -16.03 -5.09
CA LYS A 131 -7.98 -15.88 -3.81
C LYS A 131 -7.77 -14.48 -3.24
N GLY A 132 -8.81 -13.91 -2.62
CA GLY A 132 -8.74 -12.57 -2.02
C GLY A 132 -7.67 -12.48 -0.93
N GLU A 133 -7.56 -13.50 -0.08
CA GLU A 133 -6.51 -13.59 0.95
C GLU A 133 -5.09 -13.50 0.36
N VAL A 134 -4.84 -14.15 -0.78
CA VAL A 134 -3.54 -14.12 -1.47
C VAL A 134 -3.21 -12.71 -1.95
N LEU A 135 -4.19 -12.02 -2.58
CA LEU A 135 -4.00 -10.63 -3.03
C LEU A 135 -3.80 -9.68 -1.85
N VAL A 136 -4.60 -9.81 -0.80
CA VAL A 136 -4.50 -8.98 0.43
C VAL A 136 -3.15 -9.21 1.11
N ASN A 137 -2.68 -10.46 1.20
CA ASN A 137 -1.36 -10.80 1.74
C ASN A 137 -0.25 -10.14 0.91
N ALA A 138 -0.29 -10.28 -0.42
CA ALA A 138 0.69 -9.65 -1.32
C ALA A 138 0.72 -8.11 -1.17
N ILE A 139 -0.44 -7.47 -1.06
CA ILE A 139 -0.55 -6.03 -0.83
C ILE A 139 0.06 -5.65 0.53
N ASN A 140 -0.28 -6.37 1.60
CA ASN A 140 0.24 -6.10 2.94
C ASN A 140 1.78 -6.27 3.01
N LYS A 141 2.30 -7.30 2.34
CA LYS A 141 3.75 -7.58 2.29
C LYS A 141 4.53 -6.54 1.48
N THR A 142 3.92 -5.85 0.50
CA THR A 142 4.66 -5.00 -0.44
C THR A 142 4.35 -3.51 -0.35
N LEU A 143 3.09 -3.13 -0.18
CA LEU A 143 2.64 -1.75 -0.33
C LEU A 143 3.40 -0.73 0.54
N PHE A 144 3.79 -1.11 1.78
CA PHE A 144 4.52 -0.24 2.70
C PHE A 144 5.93 0.13 2.19
N ALA A 145 6.50 -0.68 1.29
CA ALA A 145 7.83 -0.45 0.76
C ALA A 145 7.84 0.52 -0.44
N SER A 146 6.69 0.84 -1.01
CA SER A 146 6.61 1.77 -2.15
C SER A 146 6.90 3.22 -1.74
N GLY A 147 7.53 4.00 -2.63
CA GLY A 147 7.91 5.39 -2.42
C GLY A 147 6.72 6.38 -2.45
N ASN A 148 6.99 7.64 -2.09
CA ASN A 148 6.06 8.77 -2.24
C ASN A 148 6.72 9.92 -3.02
N ASP A 149 7.76 9.61 -3.80
CA ASP A 149 8.54 10.61 -4.52
C ASP A 149 7.89 10.92 -5.87
N GLU A 150 7.38 12.12 -6.03
CA GLU A 150 6.75 12.59 -7.27
C GLU A 150 7.72 12.65 -8.46
N LEU A 151 9.04 12.71 -8.20
CA LEU A 151 10.06 12.66 -9.24
C LEU A 151 10.30 11.24 -9.77
N ARG A 152 9.84 10.22 -9.03
CA ARG A 152 9.97 8.81 -9.42
C ARG A 152 8.62 8.08 -9.29
N PRO A 153 7.62 8.47 -10.09
CA PRO A 153 6.27 7.96 -9.97
C PRO A 153 6.17 6.43 -10.12
N VAL A 154 7.06 5.81 -10.89
CA VAL A 154 7.11 4.34 -11.06
C VAL A 154 7.37 3.60 -9.75
N MET A 155 8.04 4.22 -8.77
CA MET A 155 8.25 3.65 -7.44
C MET A 155 7.11 3.97 -6.44
N SER A 156 6.11 4.77 -6.85
CA SER A 156 4.97 5.13 -5.99
C SER A 156 3.86 4.07 -5.99
N GLY A 157 4.07 2.94 -6.66
CA GLY A 157 3.13 1.83 -6.74
C GLY A 157 3.80 0.49 -6.42
N VAL A 158 3.06 -0.57 -6.64
CA VAL A 158 3.54 -1.96 -6.55
C VAL A 158 3.62 -2.51 -7.96
N PHE A 159 4.82 -2.93 -8.35
CA PHE A 159 5.05 -3.66 -9.59
C PHE A 159 4.47 -5.06 -9.47
N CYS A 160 3.66 -5.46 -10.43
CA CYS A 160 3.07 -6.77 -10.52
C CYS A 160 3.51 -7.42 -11.82
N GLU A 161 4.09 -8.60 -11.72
CA GLU A 161 4.50 -9.42 -12.85
C GLU A 161 3.73 -10.75 -12.79
N LEU A 162 2.97 -11.01 -13.82
CA LEU A 162 2.23 -12.26 -14.02
C LEU A 162 2.99 -13.14 -15.01
N SER A 163 3.08 -14.43 -14.74
CA SER A 163 3.68 -15.41 -15.65
C SER A 163 3.04 -16.79 -15.49
N SER A 164 3.42 -17.72 -16.37
CA SER A 164 3.00 -19.13 -16.29
C SER A 164 3.61 -19.89 -15.11
N GLU A 165 4.64 -19.36 -14.48
CA GLU A 165 5.31 -19.98 -13.34
C GLU A 165 4.82 -19.45 -12.01
N GLN A 166 4.68 -18.12 -11.90
CA GLN A 166 4.34 -17.43 -10.66
C GLN A 166 3.81 -16.01 -10.91
N THR A 167 3.19 -15.44 -9.91
CA THR A 167 2.91 -14.00 -9.82
C THR A 167 3.87 -13.37 -8.84
N THR A 168 4.52 -12.25 -9.21
CA THR A 168 5.47 -11.53 -8.37
C THR A 168 5.01 -10.10 -8.14
N PHE A 169 5.04 -9.66 -6.89
CA PHE A 169 4.78 -8.29 -6.47
C PHE A 169 6.05 -7.69 -5.91
N VAL A 170 6.41 -6.49 -6.38
CA VAL A 170 7.62 -5.79 -5.92
C VAL A 170 7.30 -4.35 -5.59
N ALA A 171 7.82 -3.88 -4.47
CA ALA A 171 7.77 -2.46 -4.12
C ALA A 171 9.12 -1.98 -3.58
N THR A 172 9.50 -0.75 -3.92
CA THR A 172 10.73 -0.12 -3.46
C THR A 172 10.60 1.40 -3.42
N ASP A 173 11.33 2.03 -2.50
CA ASP A 173 11.54 3.48 -2.44
C ASP A 173 13.01 3.87 -2.67
N ALA A 174 13.82 2.94 -3.20
CA ALA A 174 15.26 2.99 -3.37
C ALA A 174 16.09 2.79 -2.08
N HIS A 175 15.48 2.79 -0.91
CA HIS A 175 16.16 2.52 0.38
C HIS A 175 15.78 1.15 0.95
N LYS A 176 14.60 0.68 0.64
CA LYS A 176 14.09 -0.64 0.97
C LYS A 176 13.39 -1.24 -0.24
N LEU A 177 13.34 -2.56 -0.30
CA LEU A 177 12.66 -3.31 -1.35
C LEU A 177 11.99 -4.53 -0.74
N VAL A 178 10.81 -4.84 -1.20
CA VAL A 178 10.15 -6.12 -0.94
C VAL A 178 9.81 -6.79 -2.25
N LYS A 179 10.18 -8.07 -2.38
CA LYS A 179 9.75 -8.98 -3.44
C LYS A 179 8.92 -10.08 -2.79
N HIS A 180 7.71 -10.24 -3.24
CA HIS A 180 6.78 -11.26 -2.80
C HIS A 180 6.28 -12.05 -4.00
N SER A 181 6.44 -13.35 -4.01
CA SER A 181 6.07 -14.22 -5.13
C SER A 181 5.13 -15.34 -4.69
N ARG A 182 4.20 -15.69 -5.58
CA ARG A 182 3.21 -16.76 -5.39
C ARG A 182 3.25 -17.71 -6.60
N THR A 183 3.62 -18.97 -6.38
CA THR A 183 3.66 -20.00 -7.44
C THR A 183 2.32 -20.68 -7.68
N ASP A 184 1.35 -20.46 -6.79
CA ASP A 184 -0.02 -20.95 -6.91
C ASP A 184 -0.94 -19.99 -7.71
N VAL A 185 -0.47 -18.75 -7.99
CA VAL A 185 -1.16 -17.80 -8.86
C VAL A 185 -0.39 -17.67 -10.17
N LYS A 186 -1.00 -18.11 -11.25
CA LYS A 186 -0.39 -18.19 -12.60
C LYS A 186 -1.25 -17.47 -13.63
N SER A 187 -0.62 -17.06 -14.71
CA SER A 187 -1.28 -16.45 -15.86
C SER A 187 -0.70 -17.04 -17.14
N ASP A 188 -1.55 -17.28 -18.14
CA ASP A 188 -1.11 -17.77 -19.44
C ASP A 188 -0.22 -16.76 -20.18
N ASN A 189 -0.35 -15.48 -19.86
CA ASN A 189 0.43 -14.40 -20.45
C ASN A 189 1.49 -13.90 -19.48
N THR A 190 2.71 -13.70 -19.99
CA THR A 190 3.75 -12.96 -19.26
C THR A 190 3.54 -11.47 -19.47
N VAL A 191 3.19 -10.76 -18.41
CA VAL A 191 2.92 -9.31 -18.43
C VAL A 191 3.35 -8.68 -17.13
N SER A 192 3.73 -7.40 -17.19
CA SER A 192 4.04 -6.63 -16.00
C SER A 192 3.45 -5.23 -16.09
N PHE A 193 3.02 -4.72 -14.94
CA PHE A 193 2.45 -3.38 -14.79
C PHE A 193 2.64 -2.87 -13.37
N ILE A 194 2.39 -1.56 -13.17
CA ILE A 194 2.57 -0.92 -11.88
C ILE A 194 1.20 -0.47 -11.36
N LEU A 195 0.79 -1.07 -10.25
CA LEU A 195 -0.46 -0.77 -9.56
C LEU A 195 -0.29 0.42 -8.61
N PRO A 196 -1.10 1.48 -8.69
CA PRO A 196 -0.98 2.61 -7.78
C PRO A 196 -1.43 2.27 -6.36
N LYS A 197 -0.92 3.02 -5.36
CA LYS A 197 -1.18 2.77 -3.93
C LYS A 197 -2.64 2.85 -3.54
N LYS A 198 -3.36 3.86 -4.04
CA LYS A 198 -4.73 4.15 -3.60
C LYS A 198 -5.67 2.97 -3.85
N PRO A 199 -5.79 2.44 -5.09
CA PRO A 199 -6.64 1.26 -5.33
C PRO A 199 -6.18 0.03 -4.54
N LEU A 200 -4.88 -0.21 -4.35
CA LEU A 200 -4.39 -1.31 -3.54
C LEU A 200 -4.82 -1.18 -2.06
N THR A 201 -4.78 0.04 -1.53
CA THR A 201 -5.28 0.31 -0.16
C THR A 201 -6.78 0.08 -0.05
N ILE A 202 -7.55 0.47 -1.08
CA ILE A 202 -8.99 0.24 -1.12
C ILE A 202 -9.30 -1.26 -1.23
N LEU A 203 -8.59 -1.97 -2.10
CA LEU A 203 -8.73 -3.43 -2.28
C LEU A 203 -8.56 -4.17 -0.96
N LYS A 204 -7.43 -3.99 -0.28
CA LYS A 204 -7.15 -4.72 0.98
C LYS A 204 -8.15 -4.47 2.10
N ASN A 205 -8.85 -3.32 2.07
CA ASN A 205 -9.84 -2.98 3.09
C ASN A 205 -11.26 -3.48 2.75
N ASN A 206 -11.49 -3.96 1.51
CA ASN A 206 -12.81 -4.35 1.03
C ASN A 206 -12.91 -5.80 0.59
N ILE A 207 -11.79 -6.47 0.32
CA ILE A 207 -11.78 -7.89 -0.02
C ILE A 207 -12.03 -8.71 1.26
N GLY A 208 -13.03 -9.59 1.24
CA GLY A 208 -13.26 -10.57 2.29
C GLY A 208 -12.37 -11.81 2.11
N ASP A 209 -12.08 -12.50 3.22
CA ASP A 209 -11.12 -13.63 3.25
C ASP A 209 -11.48 -14.75 2.25
N ASP A 210 -12.75 -15.11 2.12
CA ASP A 210 -13.22 -16.19 1.24
C ASP A 210 -13.56 -15.74 -0.20
N SER A 211 -13.24 -14.51 -0.58
CA SER A 211 -13.59 -13.96 -1.89
C SER A 211 -12.62 -14.42 -2.98
N ASP A 212 -13.12 -14.82 -4.14
CA ASP A 212 -12.32 -14.87 -5.34
C ASP A 212 -12.24 -13.48 -5.96
N VAL A 213 -11.06 -13.08 -6.41
CA VAL A 213 -10.81 -11.80 -7.10
C VAL A 213 -10.41 -12.08 -8.53
N THR A 214 -11.16 -11.53 -9.47
CA THR A 214 -10.79 -11.52 -10.87
C THR A 214 -10.09 -10.20 -11.18
N LEU A 215 -8.86 -10.29 -11.66
CA LEU A 215 -8.07 -9.18 -12.17
C LEU A 215 -8.09 -9.21 -13.69
N GLU A 216 -8.73 -8.20 -14.28
CA GLU A 216 -8.65 -7.93 -15.73
C GLU A 216 -7.68 -6.76 -15.95
N TYR A 217 -6.92 -6.79 -17.02
CA TYR A 217 -5.93 -5.74 -17.30
C TYR A 217 -5.71 -5.55 -18.80
N ASN A 218 -5.29 -4.34 -19.13
CA ASN A 218 -4.77 -3.98 -20.45
C ASN A 218 -3.53 -3.06 -20.25
N GLU A 219 -3.06 -2.39 -21.28
CA GLU A 219 -1.85 -1.55 -21.23
C GLU A 219 -1.97 -0.34 -20.28
N THR A 220 -3.20 0.14 -20.00
CA THR A 220 -3.42 1.40 -19.27
C THR A 220 -4.20 1.26 -17.98
N ASN A 221 -4.99 0.19 -17.84
CA ASN A 221 -5.91 0.04 -16.73
C ASN A 221 -5.89 -1.39 -16.17
N ALA A 222 -6.19 -1.49 -14.88
CA ALA A 222 -6.52 -2.73 -14.20
C ALA A 222 -7.92 -2.64 -13.59
N LEU A 223 -8.67 -3.75 -13.66
CA LEU A 223 -10.00 -3.91 -13.09
C LEU A 223 -10.01 -5.11 -12.16
N PHE A 224 -10.47 -4.91 -10.96
CA PHE A 224 -10.64 -5.94 -9.93
C PHE A 224 -12.11 -6.13 -9.64
N SER A 225 -12.60 -7.37 -9.76
CA SER A 225 -13.99 -7.73 -9.45
C SER A 225 -14.04 -8.78 -8.34
N PHE A 226 -14.84 -8.51 -7.30
CA PHE A 226 -15.08 -9.43 -6.20
C PHE A 226 -16.43 -9.11 -5.53
N GLY A 227 -17.23 -10.14 -5.25
CA GLY A 227 -18.58 -9.98 -4.71
C GLY A 227 -19.43 -9.02 -5.58
N ASN A 228 -19.94 -7.95 -4.95
CA ASN A 228 -20.71 -6.90 -5.61
C ASN A 228 -19.87 -5.65 -5.95
N ILE A 229 -18.56 -5.74 -5.85
CA ILE A 229 -17.64 -4.61 -6.01
C ILE A 229 -16.81 -4.77 -7.28
N THR A 230 -16.64 -3.65 -7.99
CA THR A 230 -15.67 -3.53 -9.08
C THR A 230 -14.82 -2.28 -8.85
N ILE A 231 -13.51 -2.42 -8.96
CA ILE A 231 -12.54 -1.32 -8.87
C ILE A 231 -11.76 -1.26 -10.17
N ILE A 232 -11.78 -0.11 -10.83
CA ILE A 232 -10.99 0.16 -12.03
C ILE A 232 -9.95 1.21 -11.65
N CYS A 233 -8.70 0.99 -12.00
CA CYS A 233 -7.65 1.98 -11.79
C CYS A 233 -6.77 2.12 -13.03
N ARG A 234 -6.27 3.34 -13.22
CA ARG A 234 -5.23 3.62 -14.20
C ARG A 234 -3.89 3.12 -13.69
N LEU A 235 -3.15 2.40 -14.53
CA LEU A 235 -1.81 1.93 -14.22
C LEU A 235 -0.80 3.08 -14.24
N ILE A 236 0.25 2.97 -13.43
CA ILE A 236 1.36 3.94 -13.49
C ILE A 236 2.20 3.63 -14.71
N ASP A 237 2.31 4.60 -15.62
CA ASP A 237 3.11 4.49 -16.83
C ASP A 237 4.61 4.57 -16.54
N GLY A 238 5.39 3.79 -17.27
CA GLY A 238 6.83 3.80 -17.21
C GLY A 238 7.45 2.44 -16.91
N LYS A 239 8.77 2.38 -17.03
CA LYS A 239 9.54 1.15 -16.78
C LYS A 239 9.93 1.07 -15.30
N TYR A 240 9.54 -0.02 -14.63
CA TYR A 240 9.98 -0.28 -13.26
C TYR A 240 11.50 -0.52 -13.22
N PRO A 241 12.21 -0.07 -12.15
CA PRO A 241 13.64 -0.32 -12.00
C PRO A 241 13.99 -1.80 -12.04
N ASN A 242 15.19 -2.12 -12.54
CA ASN A 242 15.70 -3.48 -12.48
C ASN A 242 16.05 -3.86 -11.04
N TYR A 243 15.04 -4.29 -10.30
CA TYR A 243 15.15 -4.64 -8.88
C TYR A 243 16.00 -5.87 -8.62
N GLU A 244 16.06 -6.81 -9.56
CA GLU A 244 16.88 -8.01 -9.43
C GLU A 244 18.39 -7.68 -9.33
N ALA A 245 18.83 -6.61 -9.99
CA ALA A 245 20.23 -6.19 -9.98
C ALA A 245 20.73 -5.70 -8.63
N VAL A 246 19.83 -5.28 -7.73
CA VAL A 246 20.20 -4.77 -6.41
C VAL A 246 20.13 -5.83 -5.31
N ILE A 247 19.58 -7.00 -5.59
CA ILE A 247 19.49 -8.11 -4.64
C ILE A 247 20.84 -8.84 -4.61
N PRO A 248 21.57 -8.84 -3.48
CA PRO A 248 22.83 -9.57 -3.35
C PRO A 248 22.59 -11.07 -3.47
N LYS A 249 23.41 -11.74 -4.26
CA LYS A 249 23.31 -13.19 -4.47
C LYS A 249 24.09 -14.02 -3.45
N GLU A 250 25.15 -13.43 -2.88
CA GLU A 250 26.05 -14.09 -1.94
C GLU A 250 26.06 -13.31 -0.63
N ASN A 251 25.50 -13.91 0.42
CA ASN A 251 25.38 -13.32 1.76
C ASN A 251 25.84 -14.36 2.80
N PRO A 252 27.16 -14.46 3.06
CA PRO A 252 27.71 -15.49 3.93
C PRO A 252 27.38 -15.29 5.41
N ASN A 253 27.06 -14.08 5.81
CA ASN A 253 26.81 -13.72 7.22
C ASN A 253 25.32 -13.82 7.50
N LYS A 254 24.88 -14.83 8.24
CA LYS A 254 23.47 -15.15 8.50
C LYS A 254 23.16 -15.05 9.98
N LEU A 255 22.27 -14.13 10.31
CA LEU A 255 21.76 -13.89 11.65
C LEU A 255 20.32 -14.43 11.76
N THR A 256 20.09 -15.44 12.59
CA THR A 256 18.75 -15.97 12.89
C THR A 256 18.30 -15.47 14.27
N ILE A 257 17.10 -14.89 14.32
CA ILE A 257 16.57 -14.30 15.55
C ILE A 257 15.03 -14.26 15.53
N ALA A 258 14.42 -14.28 16.73
CA ALA A 258 12.98 -14.09 16.86
C ALA A 258 12.56 -12.66 16.48
N THR A 259 11.58 -12.55 15.59
CA THR A 259 11.07 -11.27 15.05
C THR A 259 10.62 -10.32 16.14
N SER A 260 9.83 -10.81 17.10
CA SER A 260 9.28 -9.98 18.19
C SER A 260 10.36 -9.42 19.11
N THR A 261 11.40 -10.20 19.40
CA THR A 261 12.54 -9.81 20.22
C THR A 261 13.33 -8.70 19.55
N LEU A 262 13.67 -8.89 18.28
CA LEU A 262 14.40 -7.90 17.49
C LEU A 262 13.60 -6.60 17.33
N LEU A 263 12.33 -6.70 16.94
CA LEU A 263 11.43 -5.56 16.75
C LEU A 263 11.30 -4.72 18.03
N SER A 264 11.11 -5.37 19.16
CA SER A 264 10.95 -4.70 20.45
C SER A 264 12.23 -3.96 20.87
N SER A 265 13.39 -4.57 20.67
CA SER A 265 14.70 -3.95 20.94
C SER A 265 14.94 -2.74 20.02
N ILE A 266 14.74 -2.89 18.69
CA ILE A 266 14.91 -1.79 17.75
C ILE A 266 13.98 -0.63 18.09
N LYS A 267 12.72 -0.89 18.43
CA LYS A 267 11.76 0.16 18.85
C LYS A 267 12.27 0.95 20.06
N ARG A 268 12.82 0.30 21.08
CA ARG A 268 13.39 1.00 22.26
C ARG A 268 14.66 1.77 21.92
N VAL A 269 15.62 1.11 21.28
CA VAL A 269 16.90 1.71 20.91
C VAL A 269 16.71 2.89 19.96
N SER A 270 15.79 2.82 19.01
CA SER A 270 15.52 3.88 18.02
C SER A 270 15.01 5.19 18.62
N ILE A 271 14.49 5.18 19.87
CA ILE A 271 14.08 6.40 20.58
C ILE A 271 15.26 7.35 20.77
N TYR A 272 16.47 6.79 20.95
CA TYR A 272 17.71 7.50 21.19
C TYR A 272 18.50 7.80 19.91
N ALA A 273 18.01 7.38 18.76
CA ALA A 273 18.63 7.65 17.48
C ALA A 273 18.42 9.10 17.02
N ASN A 274 19.39 9.63 16.28
CA ASN A 274 19.26 10.95 15.65
C ASN A 274 17.98 11.03 14.80
N LYS A 275 17.23 12.11 14.96
CA LYS A 275 15.89 12.28 14.38
C LYS A 275 15.85 12.42 12.85
N THR A 276 16.99 12.72 12.24
CA THR A 276 17.10 12.86 10.77
C THR A 276 17.51 11.54 10.12
N THR A 277 18.53 10.87 10.67
CA THR A 277 19.08 9.66 10.06
C THR A 277 18.39 8.39 10.52
N HIS A 278 17.77 8.41 11.71
CA HIS A 278 17.20 7.24 12.38
C HIS A 278 18.16 6.03 12.42
N GLN A 279 19.45 6.32 12.50
CA GLN A 279 20.51 5.32 12.42
C GLN A 279 20.56 4.44 13.65
N ILE A 280 20.58 3.14 13.44
CA ILE A 280 20.94 2.13 14.41
C ILE A 280 22.14 1.34 13.88
N ARG A 281 22.97 0.84 14.78
CA ARG A 281 24.12 -0.01 14.45
C ARG A 281 23.85 -1.41 14.97
N PHE A 282 24.04 -2.40 14.11
CA PHE A 282 24.13 -3.81 14.47
C PHE A 282 25.59 -4.20 14.51
N LYS A 283 26.03 -4.74 15.64
CA LYS A 283 27.31 -5.42 15.80
C LYS A 283 27.02 -6.87 16.15
N VAL A 284 27.44 -7.77 15.27
CA VAL A 284 27.19 -9.20 15.43
C VAL A 284 28.52 -9.88 15.64
N ALA A 285 28.63 -10.65 16.71
CA ALA A 285 29.82 -11.43 17.03
C ALA A 285 29.42 -12.69 17.80
N GLY A 286 29.86 -13.84 17.33
CA GLY A 286 29.51 -15.15 17.92
C GLY A 286 27.99 -15.36 17.99
N SER A 287 27.41 -15.50 19.18
CA SER A 287 25.97 -15.69 19.41
C SER A 287 25.24 -14.46 19.94
N GLU A 288 25.83 -13.27 19.80
CA GLU A 288 25.31 -12.02 20.32
C GLU A 288 25.12 -10.98 19.20
N LEU A 289 23.95 -10.34 19.20
CA LEU A 289 23.65 -9.14 18.45
C LEU A 289 23.59 -7.96 19.42
N GLN A 290 24.52 -7.01 19.30
CA GLN A 290 24.47 -5.73 19.98
C GLN A 290 23.82 -4.69 19.06
N ILE A 291 22.77 -4.02 19.54
CA ILE A 291 22.07 -2.94 18.83
C ILE A 291 22.38 -1.64 19.57
N THR A 292 22.91 -0.66 18.86
CA THR A 292 23.21 0.67 19.42
C THR A 292 22.60 1.78 18.58
N SER A 293 22.24 2.87 19.22
CA SER A 293 21.93 4.14 18.58
C SER A 293 22.55 5.29 19.34
N GLU A 294 22.79 6.40 18.64
CA GLU A 294 23.41 7.58 19.22
C GLU A 294 22.88 8.84 18.53
N ASP A 295 22.59 9.86 19.33
CA ASP A 295 22.32 11.22 18.88
C ASP A 295 23.33 12.15 19.53
N LEU A 296 24.34 12.56 18.78
CA LEU A 296 25.45 13.37 19.26
C LEU A 296 25.02 14.80 19.58
N ASP A 297 23.98 15.31 18.93
CA ASP A 297 23.48 16.67 19.14
C ASP A 297 22.86 16.83 20.53
N PHE A 298 22.29 15.74 21.06
CA PHE A 298 21.62 15.71 22.36
C PHE A 298 22.34 14.81 23.39
N ALA A 299 23.51 14.23 23.04
CA ALA A 299 24.25 13.29 23.85
C ALA A 299 23.41 12.08 24.32
N ASN A 300 22.43 11.67 23.51
CA ASN A 300 21.61 10.49 23.77
C ASN A 300 22.32 9.24 23.25
N LYS A 301 22.23 8.15 23.99
CA LYS A 301 22.75 6.85 23.58
C LYS A 301 21.91 5.72 24.16
N ALA A 302 21.69 4.68 23.37
CA ALA A 302 21.11 3.42 23.84
C ALA A 302 21.90 2.23 23.31
N GLU A 303 21.91 1.16 24.09
CA GLU A 303 22.54 -0.11 23.75
C GLU A 303 21.72 -1.25 24.31
N GLU A 304 21.45 -2.26 23.50
CA GLU A 304 20.86 -3.52 23.93
C GLU A 304 21.62 -4.70 23.32
N ARG A 305 21.61 -5.84 24.02
CA ARG A 305 22.24 -7.08 23.58
C ARG A 305 21.20 -8.19 23.54
N LEU A 306 21.19 -8.89 22.43
CA LEU A 306 20.26 -9.98 22.15
C LEU A 306 21.03 -11.25 21.85
N SER A 307 20.55 -12.37 22.35
CA SER A 307 21.02 -13.68 21.92
C SER A 307 20.48 -14.01 20.54
N CYS A 308 21.31 -14.54 19.67
CA CYS A 308 20.97 -14.92 18.32
C CYS A 308 21.76 -16.17 17.89
N GLN A 309 21.35 -16.78 16.77
CA GLN A 309 22.21 -17.72 16.05
C GLN A 309 22.88 -16.96 14.92
N TYR A 310 24.18 -17.07 14.83
CA TYR A 310 24.94 -16.37 13.81
C TYR A 310 26.00 -17.28 13.17
N GLU A 311 26.01 -17.24 11.85
CA GLU A 311 26.99 -17.92 11.01
C GLU A 311 27.66 -16.86 10.13
N GLY A 312 28.99 -16.80 10.18
CA GLY A 312 29.77 -15.85 9.40
C GLY A 312 30.85 -15.13 10.21
N GLU A 313 31.43 -14.09 9.63
CA GLU A 313 32.46 -13.27 10.25
C GLU A 313 31.83 -12.17 11.11
N ASP A 314 32.52 -11.81 12.21
CA ASP A 314 32.10 -10.66 13.04
C ASP A 314 31.97 -9.40 12.18
N MET A 315 30.86 -8.69 12.29
CA MET A 315 30.63 -7.50 11.49
C MET A 315 29.85 -6.42 12.20
N GLU A 316 29.99 -5.20 11.68
CA GLU A 316 29.15 -4.07 12.06
C GLU A 316 28.49 -3.49 10.82
N ILE A 317 27.19 -3.18 10.92
CA ILE A 317 26.41 -2.59 9.84
C ILE A 317 25.39 -1.58 10.40
N GLY A 318 25.19 -0.46 9.70
CA GLY A 318 24.20 0.54 10.07
C GLY A 318 22.94 0.39 9.25
N PHE A 319 21.78 0.59 9.88
CA PHE A 319 20.49 0.65 9.19
C PHE A 319 19.66 1.83 9.65
N ASN A 320 18.71 2.25 8.82
CA ASN A 320 17.66 3.15 9.27
C ASN A 320 16.61 2.31 10.04
N SER A 321 16.42 2.62 11.31
CA SER A 321 15.52 1.88 12.21
C SER A 321 14.07 1.84 11.72
N LYS A 322 13.58 2.91 11.09
CA LYS A 322 12.21 2.96 10.57
C LYS A 322 11.99 1.90 9.49
N PHE A 323 12.94 1.74 8.57
CA PHE A 323 12.81 0.75 7.51
C PHE A 323 12.83 -0.67 8.05
N VAL A 324 13.72 -0.96 9.01
CA VAL A 324 13.75 -2.28 9.63
C VAL A 324 12.47 -2.56 10.44
N ILE A 325 11.97 -1.57 11.20
CA ILE A 325 10.70 -1.69 11.92
C ILE A 325 9.53 -1.96 10.98
N ASP A 326 9.46 -1.23 9.85
CA ASP A 326 8.41 -1.44 8.85
C ASP A 326 8.44 -2.87 8.29
N MET A 327 9.64 -3.38 7.98
CA MET A 327 9.80 -4.75 7.48
C MET A 327 9.38 -5.78 8.52
N LEU A 328 9.86 -5.66 9.76
CA LEU A 328 9.54 -6.60 10.83
C LEU A 328 8.05 -6.60 11.22
N ASN A 329 7.35 -5.46 11.07
CA ASN A 329 5.91 -5.39 11.27
C ASN A 329 5.10 -6.10 10.17
N ASN A 330 5.68 -6.27 8.97
CA ASN A 330 4.96 -6.79 7.80
C ASN A 330 5.49 -8.16 7.32
N ILE A 331 6.53 -8.72 7.93
CA ILE A 331 7.12 -9.99 7.48
C ILE A 331 6.21 -11.19 7.77
N GLY A 332 5.49 -11.18 8.89
CA GLY A 332 4.52 -12.22 9.25
C GLY A 332 5.16 -13.56 9.66
N ALA A 333 6.37 -13.55 10.21
CA ALA A 333 7.10 -14.73 10.67
C ALA A 333 7.49 -14.60 12.15
N GLU A 334 7.55 -15.70 12.89
CA GLU A 334 8.06 -15.72 14.27
C GLU A 334 9.59 -15.69 14.29
N GLN A 335 10.23 -16.35 13.33
CA GLN A 335 11.67 -16.40 13.16
C GLN A 335 12.07 -15.83 11.81
N ILE A 336 13.16 -15.09 11.78
CA ILE A 336 13.72 -14.50 10.56
C ILE A 336 15.21 -14.80 10.45
N SER A 337 15.69 -14.81 9.20
CA SER A 337 17.11 -14.72 8.86
C SER A 337 17.42 -13.31 8.35
N ILE A 338 18.47 -12.69 8.87
CA ILE A 338 19.06 -11.48 8.27
C ILE A 338 20.38 -11.90 7.63
N GLU A 339 20.43 -11.82 6.31
CA GLU A 339 21.60 -12.22 5.54
C GLU A 339 22.36 -11.00 5.02
N MET A 340 23.67 -10.98 5.23
CA MET A 340 24.53 -9.85 4.94
C MET A 340 25.83 -10.28 4.31
N SER A 341 26.45 -9.42 3.49
CA SER A 341 27.74 -9.69 2.88
C SER A 341 28.84 -8.73 3.35
N ALA A 342 28.58 -7.43 3.35
CA ALA A 342 29.51 -6.40 3.76
C ALA A 342 28.79 -5.20 4.36
N PRO A 343 29.45 -4.35 5.19
CA PRO A 343 28.83 -3.20 5.85
C PRO A 343 28.20 -2.16 4.92
N ASN A 344 28.63 -2.11 3.67
CA ASN A 344 28.15 -1.18 2.64
C ASN A 344 27.22 -1.84 1.60
N ARG A 345 26.83 -3.09 1.81
CA ARG A 345 25.91 -3.85 0.96
C ARG A 345 24.57 -4.02 1.65
N ALA A 346 23.51 -4.13 0.87
CA ALA A 346 22.17 -4.34 1.38
C ALA A 346 22.07 -5.60 2.25
N GLY A 347 21.33 -5.50 3.36
CA GLY A 347 20.91 -6.66 4.15
C GLY A 347 19.60 -7.23 3.60
N ILE A 348 19.48 -8.55 3.58
CA ILE A 348 18.27 -9.28 3.19
C ILE A 348 17.61 -9.83 4.45
N ILE A 349 16.32 -9.66 4.59
CA ILE A 349 15.52 -10.23 5.67
C ILE A 349 14.56 -11.25 5.05
N LEU A 350 14.65 -12.49 5.51
CA LEU A 350 13.86 -13.62 5.04
C LEU A 350 13.02 -14.19 6.19
N PRO A 351 11.73 -14.52 5.96
CA PRO A 351 10.97 -15.31 6.92
C PRO A 351 11.49 -16.76 6.93
N LEU A 352 11.56 -17.37 8.10
CA LEU A 352 11.93 -18.78 8.26
C LEU A 352 10.72 -19.67 8.53
N ASP A 353 9.59 -19.07 8.88
CA ASP A 353 8.30 -19.71 9.15
C ASP A 353 7.14 -18.82 8.71
N GLY A 354 5.90 -19.26 8.94
CA GLY A 354 4.69 -18.48 8.71
C GLY A 354 4.37 -18.23 7.23
N MET A 355 5.05 -18.88 6.30
CA MET A 355 4.75 -18.81 4.87
C MET A 355 3.76 -19.90 4.47
N GLU A 356 2.85 -19.55 3.56
CA GLU A 356 1.98 -20.52 2.91
C GLU A 356 2.73 -21.30 1.82
N GLU A 357 2.17 -22.44 1.42
CA GLU A 357 2.70 -23.19 0.28
C GLU A 357 2.68 -22.33 -0.99
N GLY A 358 3.80 -22.27 -1.69
CA GLY A 358 3.95 -21.43 -2.88
C GLY A 358 4.28 -19.96 -2.63
N GLU A 359 4.34 -19.53 -1.38
CA GLU A 359 4.73 -18.18 -1.00
C GLU A 359 6.25 -18.05 -0.85
N ASN A 360 6.81 -16.98 -1.36
CA ASN A 360 8.20 -16.58 -1.15
C ASN A 360 8.28 -15.07 -0.94
N THR A 361 8.90 -14.65 0.15
CA THR A 361 9.06 -13.23 0.50
C THR A 361 10.51 -12.92 0.78
N LEU A 362 11.03 -11.89 0.14
CA LEU A 362 12.35 -11.32 0.38
C LEU A 362 12.20 -9.82 0.65
N MET A 363 12.77 -9.36 1.75
CA MET A 363 12.85 -7.95 2.08
C MET A 363 14.30 -7.50 2.10
N LEU A 364 14.60 -6.38 1.47
CA LEU A 364 15.95 -5.83 1.35
C LEU A 364 15.98 -4.43 1.95
N VAL A 365 16.98 -4.15 2.77
CA VAL A 365 17.23 -2.83 3.35
C VAL A 365 18.64 -2.34 3.02
N MET A 366 18.73 -1.11 2.50
CA MET A 366 20.02 -0.47 2.23
C MET A 366 20.69 -0.04 3.54
N PRO A 367 22.00 -0.26 3.69
CA PRO A 367 22.71 0.17 4.88
C PRO A 367 22.89 1.69 4.90
N VAL A 368 23.07 2.22 6.11
CA VAL A 368 23.55 3.59 6.35
C VAL A 368 25.03 3.53 6.72
N MET A 369 25.82 4.40 6.12
CA MET A 369 27.25 4.46 6.42
C MET A 369 27.50 4.81 7.89
N LEU A 370 28.20 3.95 8.59
CA LEU A 370 28.66 4.21 9.96
C LEU A 370 29.83 5.18 9.93
N ILE A 371 29.66 6.34 10.57
CA ILE A 371 30.74 7.31 10.73
C ILE A 371 31.58 6.84 11.92
N ASN A 372 32.80 6.35 11.66
CA ASN A 372 33.77 6.01 12.72
C ASN A 372 34.35 7.30 13.26
N TYR A 373 34.05 7.60 14.53
CA TYR A 373 34.51 8.80 15.21
C TYR A 373 36.06 8.87 15.38
N TYR A 374 36.75 7.74 15.28
CA TYR A 374 38.20 7.67 15.35
C TYR A 374 38.91 8.22 14.10
N GLU A 375 38.28 8.23 12.94
CA GLU A 375 38.85 8.84 11.74
C GLU A 375 38.69 10.37 11.71
N LYS A 376 37.70 10.94 12.40
CA LYS A 376 37.51 12.40 12.50
C LYS A 376 38.60 13.12 13.28
N ASN A 377 39.24 12.45 14.22
CA ASN A 377 40.30 13.04 15.05
C ASN A 377 41.69 13.00 14.39
N ASN A 378 41.84 12.26 13.29
CA ASN A 378 43.11 12.18 12.53
C ASN A 378 43.09 12.95 11.21
N LEU A 379 41.94 13.51 10.82
CA LEU A 379 41.84 14.38 9.66
C LEU A 379 41.57 15.81 10.17
N ASN A 380 42.64 16.63 10.18
CA ASN A 380 42.55 18.09 10.30
C ASN A 380 41.72 18.63 9.10
N PHE A 381 40.39 18.55 9.17
CA PHE A 381 39.53 19.19 8.19
C PHE A 381 39.35 20.66 8.51
N SER A 382 39.87 21.51 7.61
CA SER A 382 39.55 22.92 7.52
C SER A 382 38.01 23.10 7.43
N PRO A 383 37.42 24.10 8.12
CA PRO A 383 35.94 24.31 8.17
C PRO A 383 35.24 24.55 6.84
N TYR A 384 35.96 24.59 5.73
CA TYR A 384 35.46 24.95 4.42
C TYR A 384 34.85 23.81 3.58
N ILE A 385 34.88 22.53 4.05
CA ILE A 385 34.41 21.38 3.26
C ILE A 385 32.98 20.93 3.61
N LEU A 386 32.39 21.45 4.68
CA LEU A 386 31.05 21.03 5.14
C LEU A 386 29.87 21.62 4.33
N HIS A 387 30.15 22.47 3.32
CA HIS A 387 29.06 23.09 2.52
C HIS A 387 28.78 22.43 1.16
N ASN A 388 29.57 21.43 0.75
CA ASN A 388 29.45 20.85 -0.61
C ASN A 388 29.10 19.36 -0.66
N CYS A 389 28.67 18.73 0.43
CA CYS A 389 28.14 17.36 0.41
C CYS A 389 26.60 17.30 0.34
N LYS A 390 25.97 18.31 -0.25
CA LYS A 390 24.61 18.20 -0.76
C LYS A 390 24.70 17.87 -2.25
N TYR A 391 24.16 16.71 -2.60
CA TYR A 391 23.92 16.25 -3.97
C TYR A 391 25.15 15.84 -4.82
N SER A 392 25.52 14.59 -4.72
CA SER A 392 26.13 13.87 -5.85
C SER A 392 25.58 12.44 -5.92
N THR A 393 24.36 12.28 -6.34
CA THR A 393 23.85 11.07 -6.96
C THR A 393 23.90 11.25 -8.47
N LYS A 394 25.07 11.05 -9.06
CA LYS A 394 25.15 10.75 -10.49
C LYS A 394 24.85 9.26 -10.69
N PHE A 395 23.62 8.94 -11.02
CA PHE A 395 23.30 7.76 -11.78
C PHE A 395 23.59 8.08 -13.24
N ASN A 396 24.68 7.51 -13.78
CA ASN A 396 24.94 7.48 -15.19
C ASN A 396 23.91 6.58 -15.87
N SER A 397 23.29 7.15 -16.88
CA SER A 397 22.51 6.48 -17.92
C SER A 397 23.32 5.37 -18.61
N TYR A 398 22.75 4.17 -18.64
CA TYR A 398 22.81 3.20 -19.74
C TYR A 398 21.43 2.54 -19.86
#